data_0573f5cf7acd2881a6c72b86d2b7e0dc
#
_entry.id   0573f5cf7acd2881a6c72b86d2b7e0dc
#
_cell.length_a   1.000
_cell.length_b   1.000
_cell.length_c   1.000
_cell.angle_alpha   90.00
_cell.angle_beta   90.00
_cell.angle_gamma   90.00
#
_symmetry.space_group_name_H-M   'P 1'
#
loop_
_entity.id
_entity.type
_entity.pdbx_description
1 polymer ?
#
loop_
_entity_poly.entity_id
_entity_poly.type
_entity_poly.pdbx_seq_one_letter_code
_entity_poly.pdbx_strand_id
1 'polypeptide(L)'
;MVRMLGIDYGGRRVGLALSDDAGSMAFPHKIIENTKRLVDDIGDLAKKEQVTRIVVGLPRALGDMHDTDMTAEVRAFAKDLESLGLPVELEDEFLSSSEVTRQGGTKGAIDASAAAIILQSYLERRKNMLP
;
A
#
# COMPACT_ATOMS: atom_id res chain seq x y z
N MET A 1 -4.36 8.85 18.58
CA MET A 1 -4.87 7.95 17.54
C MET A 1 -3.78 7.69 16.51
N VAL A 2 -3.59 6.43 16.14
CA VAL A 2 -2.56 6.05 15.17
C VAL A 2 -3.22 5.24 14.06
N ARG A 3 -3.84 5.94 13.11
CA ARG A 3 -4.48 5.27 11.99
C ARG A 3 -3.60 5.35 10.75
N MET A 4 -3.35 4.22 10.14
CA MET A 4 -2.49 4.14 8.96
C MET A 4 -3.27 3.72 7.73
N LEU A 5 -2.82 4.22 6.58
CA LEU A 5 -3.40 3.89 5.29
C LEU A 5 -2.43 3.00 4.53
N GLY A 6 -2.90 1.83 4.09
CA GLY A 6 -2.12 0.94 3.24
C GLY A 6 -2.56 1.09 1.80
N ILE A 7 -1.61 1.08 0.89
CA ILE A 7 -1.88 1.29 -0.52
C ILE A 7 -1.23 0.18 -1.35
N ASP A 8 -2.04 -0.46 -2.19
CA ASP A 8 -1.56 -1.39 -3.21
C ASP A 8 -1.73 -0.69 -4.56
N TYR A 9 -0.64 -0.14 -5.07
CA TYR A 9 -0.65 0.67 -6.29
C TYR A 9 -0.72 -0.20 -7.53
N GLY A 10 -1.63 0.14 -8.44
CA GLY A 10 -1.71 -0.51 -9.74
C GLY A 10 -1.86 0.52 -10.85
N GLY A 11 -1.61 0.11 -12.07
CA GLY A 11 -1.67 1.03 -13.21
C GLY A 11 -3.06 1.56 -13.50
N ARG A 12 -4.09 0.78 -13.20
CA ARG A 12 -5.47 1.18 -13.48
C ARG A 12 -6.30 1.37 -12.21
N ARG A 13 -6.04 0.57 -11.18
CA ARG A 13 -6.78 0.62 -9.93
C ARG A 13 -5.82 0.55 -8.77
N VAL A 14 -6.23 1.15 -7.66
CA VAL A 14 -5.42 1.24 -6.46
C VAL A 14 -6.25 0.73 -5.30
N GLY A 15 -5.74 -0.27 -4.60
CA GLY A 15 -6.40 -0.83 -3.42
C GLY A 15 -6.00 -0.07 -2.17
N LEU A 16 -6.96 0.17 -1.28
CA LEU A 16 -6.74 0.92 -0.05
C LEU A 16 -7.20 0.13 1.16
N ALA A 17 -6.43 0.22 2.23
CA ALA A 17 -6.76 -0.39 3.50
C ALA A 17 -6.51 0.62 4.62
N LEU A 18 -7.21 0.45 5.72
CA LEU A 18 -7.04 1.31 6.89
C LEU A 18 -6.75 0.45 8.11
N SER A 19 -5.94 0.98 9.02
CA SER A 19 -5.74 0.31 10.29
C SER A 19 -6.82 0.80 11.27
N ASP A 20 -6.93 0.08 12.40
CA ASP A 20 -7.72 0.56 13.52
C ASP A 20 -7.04 1.79 14.15
N ASP A 21 -7.71 2.39 15.14
CA ASP A 21 -7.20 3.59 15.80
C ASP A 21 -5.88 3.35 16.55
N ALA A 22 -5.64 2.12 16.96
CA ALA A 22 -4.43 1.77 17.70
C ALA A 22 -3.25 1.41 16.78
N GLY A 23 -3.49 1.26 15.47
CA GLY A 23 -2.46 0.85 14.55
C GLY A 23 -2.03 -0.59 14.73
N SER A 24 -2.95 -1.47 15.11
CA SER A 24 -2.63 -2.87 15.39
C SER A 24 -3.14 -3.84 14.33
N MET A 25 -4.25 -3.53 13.67
CA MET A 25 -4.85 -4.41 12.66
C MET A 25 -5.25 -3.62 11.42
N ALA A 26 -5.09 -4.25 10.26
CA ALA A 26 -5.44 -3.65 8.98
C ALA A 26 -6.73 -4.28 8.44
N PHE A 27 -7.54 -3.44 7.80
CA PHE A 27 -8.82 -3.85 7.21
C PHE A 27 -8.92 -3.32 5.78
N PRO A 28 -9.44 -4.11 4.85
CA PRO A 28 -9.71 -3.61 3.50
C PRO A 28 -10.67 -2.43 3.58
N HIS A 29 -10.42 -1.39 2.78
CA HIS A 29 -11.28 -0.21 2.78
C HIS A 29 -12.02 -0.05 1.47
N LYS A 30 -11.31 0.20 0.38
CA LYS A 30 -11.93 0.32 -0.93
C LYS A 30 -10.89 0.31 -2.05
N ILE A 31 -11.39 0.25 -3.27
CA ILE A 31 -10.58 0.35 -4.48
C ILE A 31 -10.97 1.64 -5.19
N ILE A 32 -9.97 2.38 -5.64
CA ILE A 32 -10.22 3.60 -6.42
C ILE A 32 -9.48 3.50 -7.75
N GLU A 33 -9.90 4.30 -8.71
CA GLU A 33 -9.24 4.34 -10.01
C GLU A 33 -7.96 5.15 -9.95
N ASN A 34 -6.96 4.72 -10.73
CA ASN A 34 -5.71 5.45 -10.82
C ASN A 34 -5.86 6.53 -11.89
N THR A 35 -6.20 7.73 -11.44
CA THR A 35 -6.39 8.89 -12.31
C THR A 35 -5.36 9.95 -11.98
N LYS A 36 -5.38 11.04 -12.72
CA LYS A 36 -4.48 12.17 -12.44
C LYS A 36 -4.77 12.81 -11.08
N ARG A 37 -5.91 12.53 -10.50
CA ARG A 37 -6.29 13.05 -9.19
C ARG A 37 -5.99 12.09 -8.05
N LEU A 38 -5.24 11.03 -8.33
CA LEU A 38 -5.00 9.98 -7.33
C LEU A 38 -4.44 10.52 -6.01
N VAL A 39 -3.41 11.36 -6.09
CA VAL A 39 -2.79 11.92 -4.89
C VAL A 39 -3.79 12.80 -4.13
N ASP A 40 -4.57 13.61 -4.86
CA ASP A 40 -5.60 14.44 -4.23
C ASP A 40 -6.67 13.60 -3.57
N ASP A 41 -7.11 12.55 -4.24
CA ASP A 41 -8.15 11.66 -3.70
C ASP A 41 -7.66 10.96 -2.43
N ILE A 42 -6.40 10.54 -2.43
CA ILE A 42 -5.81 9.93 -1.24
C ILE A 42 -5.69 10.96 -0.12
N GLY A 43 -5.32 12.19 -0.46
CA GLY A 43 -5.24 13.26 0.53
C GLY A 43 -6.59 13.55 1.19
N ASP A 44 -7.65 13.57 0.39
CA ASP A 44 -9.00 13.78 0.92
C ASP A 44 -9.41 12.63 1.84
N LEU A 45 -9.10 11.40 1.43
CA LEU A 45 -9.41 10.24 2.25
C LEU A 45 -8.63 10.29 3.57
N ALA A 46 -7.34 10.64 3.49
CA ALA A 46 -6.49 10.71 4.68
C ALA A 46 -7.04 11.70 5.70
N LYS A 47 -7.53 12.84 5.23
CA LYS A 47 -8.14 13.82 6.12
C LYS A 47 -9.44 13.30 6.72
N LYS A 48 -10.29 12.72 5.89
CA LYS A 48 -11.58 12.20 6.33
C LYS A 48 -11.41 11.10 7.37
N GLU A 49 -10.45 10.21 7.16
CA GLU A 49 -10.25 9.06 8.05
C GLU A 49 -9.19 9.32 9.12
N GLN A 50 -8.67 10.52 9.18
CA GLN A 50 -7.68 10.93 10.20
C GLN A 50 -6.42 10.06 10.16
N VAL A 51 -5.94 9.80 8.96
CA VAL A 51 -4.74 9.02 8.74
C VAL A 51 -3.50 9.79 9.19
N THR A 52 -2.62 9.11 9.90
CA THR A 52 -1.39 9.72 10.42
C THR A 52 -0.13 9.25 9.69
N ARG A 53 -0.23 8.19 8.89
CA ARG A 53 0.91 7.63 8.17
C ARG A 53 0.40 6.83 6.97
N ILE A 54 1.17 6.86 5.88
CA ILE A 54 0.83 6.12 4.67
C ILE A 54 1.90 5.05 4.43
N VAL A 55 1.45 3.84 4.11
CA VAL A 55 2.32 2.70 3.79
C VAL A 55 2.00 2.23 2.38
N VAL A 56 2.99 2.22 1.51
CA VAL A 56 2.82 1.82 0.11
C VAL A 56 3.58 0.53 -0.13
N GLY A 57 2.91 -0.47 -0.70
CA GLY A 57 3.56 -1.73 -1.04
C GLY A 57 4.51 -1.55 -2.22
N LEU A 58 5.73 -2.03 -2.07
CA LEU A 58 6.74 -1.96 -3.12
C LEU A 58 6.94 -3.36 -3.70
N PRO A 59 6.41 -3.63 -4.90
CA PRO A 59 6.50 -4.98 -5.46
C PRO A 59 7.92 -5.32 -5.87
N ARG A 60 8.38 -6.49 -5.48
CA ARG A 60 9.68 -7.02 -5.87
C ARG A 60 9.55 -8.50 -6.18
N ALA A 61 10.22 -8.94 -7.23
CA ALA A 61 10.26 -10.37 -7.54
C ALA A 61 11.12 -11.07 -6.49
N LEU A 62 10.63 -12.20 -6.00
CA LEU A 62 11.37 -13.00 -5.03
C LEU A 62 12.65 -13.50 -5.67
N GLY A 63 13.77 -13.28 -4.99
CA GLY A 63 15.06 -13.70 -5.49
C GLY A 63 15.68 -12.76 -6.51
N ASP A 64 14.99 -11.71 -6.90
CA ASP A 64 15.47 -10.71 -7.84
C ASP A 64 15.65 -9.39 -7.12
N MET A 65 16.86 -8.91 -7.09
CA MET A 65 17.19 -7.65 -6.40
C MET A 65 17.01 -6.43 -7.29
N HIS A 66 16.64 -6.62 -8.54
CA HIS A 66 16.48 -5.51 -9.48
C HIS A 66 15.10 -4.90 -9.38
N ASP A 67 15.04 -3.57 -9.55
CA ASP A 67 13.79 -2.87 -9.63
C ASP A 67 13.13 -3.17 -10.97
N THR A 68 11.81 -3.37 -10.94
CA THR A 68 11.01 -3.51 -12.15
C THR A 68 10.50 -2.13 -12.55
N ASP A 69 9.86 -2.05 -13.73
CA ASP A 69 9.22 -0.80 -14.16
C ASP A 69 8.15 -0.38 -13.14
N MET A 70 7.40 -1.35 -12.62
CA MET A 70 6.38 -1.05 -11.61
C MET A 70 7.00 -0.55 -10.32
N THR A 71 8.17 -1.06 -9.94
CA THR A 71 8.87 -0.61 -8.74
C THR A 71 9.22 0.88 -8.86
N ALA A 72 9.75 1.28 -10.01
CA ALA A 72 10.08 2.69 -10.24
C ALA A 72 8.83 3.58 -10.18
N GLU A 73 7.72 3.11 -10.76
CA GLU A 73 6.45 3.84 -10.73
C GLU A 73 5.95 4.02 -9.30
N VAL A 74 6.02 2.96 -8.50
CA VAL A 74 5.57 3.02 -7.11
C VAL A 74 6.44 3.98 -6.30
N ARG A 75 7.74 3.98 -6.52
CA ARG A 75 8.62 4.90 -5.82
C ARG A 75 8.30 6.35 -6.15
N ALA A 76 8.02 6.64 -7.43
CA ALA A 76 7.64 7.98 -7.85
C ALA A 76 6.30 8.39 -7.22
N PHE A 77 5.35 7.46 -7.19
CA PHE A 77 4.06 7.71 -6.57
C PHE A 77 4.21 8.00 -5.07
N ALA A 78 5.03 7.21 -4.37
CA ALA A 78 5.26 7.42 -2.95
C ALA A 78 5.86 8.80 -2.69
N LYS A 79 6.78 9.23 -3.56
CA LYS A 79 7.36 10.55 -3.43
C LYS A 79 6.32 11.64 -3.61
N ASP A 80 5.41 11.46 -4.57
CA ASP A 80 4.33 12.42 -4.77
C ASP A 80 3.41 12.50 -3.55
N LEU A 81 3.20 11.39 -2.87
CA LEU A 81 2.38 11.37 -1.66
C LEU A 81 2.98 12.17 -0.51
N GLU A 82 4.29 12.34 -0.51
CA GLU A 82 4.95 13.14 0.53
C GLU A 82 4.45 14.58 0.56
N SER A 83 3.96 15.06 -0.57
CA SER A 83 3.40 16.42 -0.66
C SER A 83 2.16 16.60 0.21
N LEU A 84 1.56 15.52 0.67
CA LEU A 84 0.40 15.60 1.57
C LEU A 84 0.76 15.96 3.01
N GLY A 85 2.06 15.98 3.33
CA GLY A 85 2.50 16.33 4.68
C GLY A 85 2.47 15.18 5.67
N LEU A 86 2.24 13.96 5.20
CA LEU A 86 2.22 12.78 6.06
C LEU A 86 3.45 11.93 5.80
N PRO A 87 3.96 11.21 6.84
CA PRO A 87 5.02 10.24 6.61
C PRO A 87 4.55 9.17 5.62
N VAL A 88 5.41 8.85 4.66
CA VAL A 88 5.14 7.81 3.67
C VAL A 88 6.26 6.79 3.75
N GLU A 89 5.90 5.52 3.93
CA GLU A 89 6.88 4.45 4.00
C GLU A 89 6.57 3.38 2.97
N LEU A 90 7.62 2.72 2.50
CA LEU A 90 7.50 1.62 1.56
C LEU A 90 7.63 0.31 2.32
N GLU A 91 6.76 -0.63 2.01
CA GLU A 91 6.82 -1.98 2.56
C GLU A 91 7.11 -2.94 1.42
N ASP A 92 8.26 -3.60 1.47
CA ASP A 92 8.64 -4.56 0.42
C ASP A 92 7.62 -5.69 0.37
N GLU A 93 7.13 -5.98 -0.82
CA GLU A 93 6.21 -7.08 -1.05
C GLU A 93 6.85 -8.05 -2.03
N PHE A 94 7.29 -9.20 -1.53
CA PHE A 94 7.91 -10.22 -2.36
C PHE A 94 6.85 -11.15 -2.91
N LEU A 95 6.81 -11.27 -4.24
CA LEU A 95 5.87 -12.13 -4.92
C LEU A 95 6.52 -13.48 -5.18
N SER A 96 5.98 -14.53 -4.58
CA SER A 96 6.39 -15.89 -4.89
C SER A 96 5.67 -16.36 -6.15
N SER A 97 6.17 -17.43 -6.75
CA SER A 97 5.52 -17.99 -7.95
C SER A 97 4.08 -18.38 -7.67
N SER A 98 3.80 -18.94 -6.51
CA SER A 98 2.44 -19.35 -6.16
C SER A 98 1.52 -18.14 -5.97
N GLU A 99 2.04 -17.07 -5.40
CA GLU A 99 1.25 -15.85 -5.22
C GLU A 99 0.98 -15.20 -6.57
N VAL A 100 1.97 -15.17 -7.44
CA VAL A 100 1.80 -14.65 -8.79
C VAL A 100 0.73 -15.44 -9.53
N THR A 101 0.76 -16.77 -9.39
CA THR A 101 -0.21 -17.63 -10.04
C THR A 101 -1.63 -17.34 -9.54
N ARG A 102 -1.80 -17.18 -8.23
CA ARG A 102 -3.11 -16.85 -7.69
C ARG A 102 -3.60 -15.49 -8.16
N GLN A 103 -2.71 -14.50 -8.16
CA GLN A 103 -3.06 -13.18 -8.65
C GLN A 103 -3.29 -13.20 -10.16
N GLY A 104 -2.50 -13.98 -10.87
CA GLY A 104 -2.69 -14.17 -12.30
C GLY A 104 -3.99 -14.85 -12.63
N GLY A 105 -4.47 -15.74 -11.75
CA GLY A 105 -5.77 -16.37 -11.90
C GLY A 105 -6.91 -15.38 -11.82
N THR A 106 -6.70 -14.27 -11.17
CA THR A 106 -7.66 -13.16 -11.13
C THR A 106 -7.30 -12.07 -12.14
N LYS A 107 -6.35 -12.37 -13.02
CA LYS A 107 -5.86 -11.47 -14.06
C LYS A 107 -5.30 -10.17 -13.51
N GLY A 108 -4.55 -10.29 -12.44
CA GLY A 108 -3.91 -9.15 -11.83
C GLY A 108 -4.86 -8.17 -11.18
N ALA A 109 -6.06 -8.61 -10.85
CA ALA A 109 -7.02 -7.74 -10.19
C ALA A 109 -6.44 -7.28 -8.85
N ILE A 110 -6.42 -5.97 -8.66
CA ILE A 110 -6.05 -5.37 -7.39
C ILE A 110 -7.32 -5.26 -6.56
N ASP A 111 -7.24 -5.62 -5.30
CA ASP A 111 -8.35 -5.43 -4.39
C ASP A 111 -7.86 -4.85 -3.07
N ALA A 112 -8.82 -4.45 -2.25
CA ALA A 112 -8.49 -3.84 -0.97
C ALA A 112 -7.87 -4.84 0.00
N SER A 113 -8.07 -6.15 -0.24
CA SER A 113 -7.46 -7.18 0.61
C SER A 113 -5.94 -7.21 0.44
N ALA A 114 -5.44 -6.99 -0.78
CA ALA A 114 -4.00 -6.92 -0.99
C ALA A 114 -3.40 -5.75 -0.23
N ALA A 115 -4.07 -4.60 -0.25
CA ALA A 115 -3.63 -3.45 0.52
C ALA A 115 -3.63 -3.74 2.02
N ALA A 116 -4.61 -4.49 2.51
CA ALA A 116 -4.68 -4.87 3.91
C ALA A 116 -3.52 -5.80 4.29
N ILE A 117 -3.14 -6.70 3.40
CA ILE A 117 -1.99 -7.60 3.64
C ILE A 117 -0.71 -6.79 3.74
N ILE A 118 -0.52 -5.84 2.84
CA ILE A 118 0.65 -4.96 2.86
C ILE A 118 0.70 -4.19 4.18
N LEU A 119 -0.40 -3.59 4.55
CA LEU A 119 -0.46 -2.80 5.78
C LEU A 119 -0.26 -3.67 7.02
N GLN A 120 -0.88 -4.84 7.06
CA GLN A 120 -0.73 -5.75 8.19
C GLN A 120 0.73 -6.20 8.36
N SER A 121 1.40 -6.49 7.24
CA SER A 121 2.81 -6.86 7.27
C SER A 121 3.66 -5.74 7.88
N TYR A 122 3.38 -4.50 7.49
CA TYR A 122 4.08 -3.35 8.06
C TYR A 122 3.81 -3.20 9.55
N LEU A 123 2.55 -3.34 9.95
CA LEU A 123 2.17 -3.21 11.37
C LEU A 123 2.85 -4.25 12.24
N GLU A 124 2.91 -5.48 11.77
CA GLU A 124 3.56 -6.57 12.51
C GLU A 124 5.06 -6.36 12.61
N ARG A 125 5.70 -5.94 11.52
CA ARG A 125 7.13 -5.66 11.52
C ARG A 125 7.45 -4.52 12.47
N ARG A 126 6.64 -3.48 12.45
CA ARG A 126 6.83 -2.34 13.34
C ARG A 126 6.64 -2.73 14.80
N LYS A 127 5.66 -3.58 15.08
CA LYS A 127 5.41 -4.06 16.44
C LYS A 127 6.60 -4.85 16.97
N ASN A 128 7.24 -5.66 16.12
CA ASN A 128 8.40 -6.45 16.50
C ASN A 128 9.65 -5.60 16.71
N MET A 129 9.67 -4.39 16.16
CA MET A 129 10.80 -3.47 16.31
C MET A 129 10.71 -2.61 17.55
N LEU A 130 9.56 -2.56 18.20
CA LEU A 130 9.39 -1.78 19.41
C LEU A 130 9.97 -2.51 20.60
N PRO A 131 10.66 -1.79 21.52
CA PRO A 131 11.22 -2.43 22.71
C PRO A 131 10.17 -2.97 23.66
#